data_ff9002db7cdc28ce728af9b5904931bd
#
_entry.id   ff9002db7cdc28ce728af9b5904931bd
#
_cell.length_a   1.000
_cell.length_b   1.000
_cell.length_c   1.000
_cell.angle_alpha   90.00
_cell.angle_beta   90.00
_cell.angle_gamma   90.00
#
_symmetry.space_group_name_H-M   'P 1'
#
loop_
_entity.id
_entity.type
_entity.pdbx_description
1 polymer ?
#
loop_
_entity_poly.entity_id
_entity_poly.type
_entity_poly.pdbx_seq_one_letter_code
_entity_poly.pdbx_strand_id
1 'polypeptide(L)'
;PVIGYSYDSNTKGAHMKKSALKALHVGQKIAKENGCNLSKFIIDFKKKNPNTKIRLIGHSLGTEVILSAIKKLAYSSKNQGIVESVYFFGSSLPSDILGIKKYGKLLQKIVRNRVKNYYSPIDEVLKQSHKDGSIKNPLGYLGITGKTIPKIIQIRVYPKNHRFVSYVTMLKSFP
;
A
#
# COMPACT_ATOMS: atom_id res chain seq x y z
N PRO A 1 15.77 -10.47 8.02
CA PRO A 1 16.36 -9.60 6.99
C PRO A 1 15.29 -8.67 6.41
N VAL A 2 15.67 -7.46 6.01
CA VAL A 2 14.85 -6.49 5.29
C VAL A 2 15.27 -6.52 3.82
N ILE A 3 14.32 -6.67 2.91
CA ILE A 3 14.55 -6.63 1.46
C ILE A 3 13.89 -5.37 0.93
N GLY A 4 14.68 -4.46 0.36
CA GLY A 4 14.19 -3.29 -0.34
C GLY A 4 13.72 -3.70 -1.74
N TYR A 5 12.45 -3.47 -2.05
CA TYR A 5 11.91 -3.60 -3.41
C TYR A 5 11.80 -2.21 -4.02
N SER A 6 12.67 -1.91 -4.97
CA SER A 6 12.67 -0.63 -5.69
C SER A 6 12.22 -0.81 -7.14
N TYR A 7 11.60 0.23 -7.68
CA TYR A 7 11.19 0.31 -9.08
C TYR A 7 11.30 1.75 -9.56
N ASP A 8 11.59 1.95 -10.84
CA ASP A 8 11.59 3.28 -11.43
C ASP A 8 10.14 3.70 -11.71
N SER A 9 9.67 4.73 -11.04
CA SER A 9 8.34 5.30 -11.25
C SER A 9 8.31 6.33 -12.39
N ASN A 10 9.47 6.72 -12.92
CA ASN A 10 9.68 7.66 -14.04
C ASN A 10 8.72 8.87 -14.04
N THR A 11 8.67 9.58 -12.93
CA THR A 11 7.76 10.72 -12.74
C THR A 11 8.40 12.05 -13.13
N LYS A 12 9.22 12.10 -14.20
CA LYS A 12 9.80 13.34 -14.75
C LYS A 12 8.68 14.33 -15.07
N GLY A 13 8.81 15.58 -14.60
CA GLY A 13 7.86 16.66 -14.87
C GLY A 13 6.74 16.86 -13.83
N ALA A 14 6.81 16.21 -12.68
CA ALA A 14 5.81 16.34 -11.60
C ALA A 14 5.70 17.76 -10.98
N HIS A 15 6.54 18.71 -11.39
CA HIS A 15 6.56 20.08 -10.83
C HIS A 15 5.50 21.04 -11.43
N MET A 16 4.85 20.67 -12.53
CA MET A 16 3.77 21.45 -13.15
C MET A 16 2.41 20.79 -12.92
N LYS A 17 1.37 21.54 -12.49
CA LYS A 17 0.06 20.98 -12.08
C LYS A 17 -0.57 19.99 -13.07
N LYS A 18 -0.56 20.27 -14.39
CA LYS A 18 -1.07 19.34 -15.42
C LYS A 18 -0.16 18.13 -15.63
N SER A 19 1.15 18.27 -15.43
CA SER A 19 2.10 17.17 -15.55
C SER A 19 2.14 16.30 -14.30
N ALA A 20 1.85 16.86 -13.11
CA ALA A 20 1.77 16.11 -11.85
C ALA A 20 0.67 15.02 -11.89
N LEU A 21 -0.51 15.33 -12.43
CA LEU A 21 -1.59 14.36 -12.57
C LEU A 21 -1.22 13.23 -13.54
N LYS A 22 -0.62 13.57 -14.70
CA LYS A 22 -0.11 12.56 -15.65
C LYS A 22 0.99 11.71 -15.02
N ALA A 23 1.94 12.33 -14.33
CA ALA A 23 3.03 11.64 -13.65
C ALA A 23 2.50 10.68 -12.58
N LEU A 24 1.49 11.08 -11.80
CA LEU A 24 0.85 10.21 -10.83
C LEU A 24 0.18 9.00 -11.50
N HIS A 25 -0.59 9.20 -12.56
CA HIS A 25 -1.24 8.10 -13.29
C HIS A 25 -0.22 7.14 -13.90
N VAL A 26 0.87 7.65 -14.47
CA VAL A 26 1.98 6.81 -14.97
C VAL A 26 2.59 6.03 -13.80
N GLY A 27 2.91 6.69 -12.68
CA GLY A 27 3.43 6.04 -11.49
C GLY A 27 2.50 4.95 -10.94
N GLN A 28 1.19 5.19 -10.93
CA GLN A 28 0.20 4.18 -10.53
C GLN A 28 0.15 2.99 -11.49
N LYS A 29 0.26 3.22 -12.80
CA LYS A 29 0.32 2.14 -13.80
C LYS A 29 1.58 1.29 -13.60
N ILE A 30 2.73 1.92 -13.51
CA ILE A 30 4.01 1.25 -13.24
C ILE A 30 3.95 0.47 -11.91
N ALA A 31 3.40 1.06 -10.86
CA ALA A 31 3.23 0.39 -9.58
C ALA A 31 2.36 -0.88 -9.69
N LYS A 32 1.27 -0.83 -10.45
CA LYS A 32 0.39 -1.99 -10.70
C LYS A 32 1.12 -3.11 -11.47
N GLU A 33 1.92 -2.76 -12.48
CA GLU A 33 2.75 -3.72 -13.23
C GLU A 33 3.80 -4.36 -12.33
N ASN A 34 4.47 -3.57 -11.50
CA ASN A 34 5.46 -4.06 -10.53
C ASN A 34 4.84 -4.97 -9.44
N GLY A 35 3.54 -4.83 -9.16
CA GLY A 35 2.83 -5.77 -8.30
C GLY A 35 2.84 -7.20 -8.84
N CYS A 36 2.85 -7.40 -10.17
CA CYS A 36 3.01 -8.73 -10.76
C CYS A 36 4.39 -9.33 -10.44
N ASN A 37 5.45 -8.52 -10.54
CA ASN A 37 6.82 -8.95 -10.26
C ASN A 37 6.97 -9.29 -8.76
N LEU A 38 6.43 -8.44 -7.87
CA LEU A 38 6.42 -8.71 -6.44
C LEU A 38 5.65 -10.01 -6.11
N SER A 39 4.53 -10.27 -6.77
CA SER A 39 3.76 -11.51 -6.53
C SER A 39 4.54 -12.76 -6.94
N LYS A 40 5.25 -12.74 -8.06
CA LYS A 40 6.14 -13.82 -8.51
C LYS A 40 7.27 -14.03 -7.50
N PHE A 41 7.94 -12.95 -7.10
CA PHE A 41 8.99 -13.01 -6.08
C PHE A 41 8.50 -13.65 -4.79
N ILE A 42 7.32 -13.25 -4.27
CA ILE A 42 6.74 -13.83 -3.04
C ILE A 42 6.51 -15.35 -3.20
N ILE A 43 5.96 -15.78 -4.33
CA ILE A 43 5.70 -17.20 -4.59
C ILE A 43 7.01 -17.99 -4.62
N ASP A 44 8.00 -17.52 -5.38
CA ASP A 44 9.28 -18.21 -5.54
C ASP A 44 10.10 -18.22 -4.25
N PHE A 45 10.07 -17.11 -3.51
CA PHE A 45 10.70 -17.03 -2.19
C PHE A 45 10.07 -18.04 -1.21
N LYS A 46 8.74 -18.13 -1.18
CA LYS A 46 8.03 -19.07 -0.28
C LYS A 46 8.21 -20.52 -0.67
N LYS A 47 8.39 -20.86 -1.94
CA LYS A 47 8.77 -22.22 -2.37
C LYS A 47 10.11 -22.66 -1.76
N LYS A 48 11.08 -21.75 -1.75
CA LYS A 48 12.43 -22.03 -1.21
C LYS A 48 12.51 -21.89 0.32
N ASN A 49 11.64 -21.05 0.91
CA ASN A 49 11.66 -20.69 2.34
C ASN A 49 10.25 -20.79 2.94
N PRO A 50 9.66 -22.00 3.03
CA PRO A 50 8.26 -22.18 3.40
C PRO A 50 7.90 -21.65 4.79
N ASN A 51 8.82 -21.71 5.74
CA ASN A 51 8.59 -21.29 7.13
C ASN A 51 8.83 -19.80 7.37
N THR A 52 9.42 -19.06 6.42
CA THR A 52 9.71 -17.64 6.59
C THR A 52 8.43 -16.81 6.49
N LYS A 53 8.18 -15.96 7.49
CA LYS A 53 7.06 -15.03 7.50
C LYS A 53 7.39 -13.81 6.62
N ILE A 54 6.51 -13.49 5.67
CA ILE A 54 6.65 -12.32 4.80
C ILE A 54 5.76 -11.20 5.31
N ARG A 55 6.35 -10.05 5.61
CA ARG A 55 5.64 -8.81 5.91
C ARG A 55 5.84 -7.83 4.76
N LEU A 56 4.77 -7.23 4.28
CA LEU A 56 4.82 -6.23 3.22
C LEU A 56 4.60 -4.84 3.81
N ILE A 57 5.52 -3.94 3.51
CA ILE A 57 5.49 -2.56 3.99
C ILE A 57 5.50 -1.66 2.76
N GLY A 58 4.48 -0.83 2.60
CA GLY A 58 4.34 0.11 1.49
C GLY A 58 4.10 1.53 1.98
N HIS A 59 4.72 2.48 1.30
CA HIS A 59 4.52 3.90 1.52
C HIS A 59 4.08 4.57 0.21
N SER A 60 3.11 5.48 0.29
CA SER A 60 2.64 6.26 -0.86
C SER A 60 2.26 5.33 -2.04
N LEU A 61 2.84 5.51 -3.24
CA LEU A 61 2.66 4.63 -4.41
C LEU A 61 3.09 3.17 -4.17
N GLY A 62 3.98 2.89 -3.21
CA GLY A 62 4.35 1.51 -2.84
C GLY A 62 3.16 0.71 -2.32
N THR A 63 2.10 1.35 -1.84
CA THR A 63 0.86 0.69 -1.42
C THR A 63 0.07 0.14 -2.61
N GLU A 64 0.16 0.78 -3.79
CA GLU A 64 -0.40 0.28 -5.06
C GLU A 64 0.29 -1.01 -5.51
N VAL A 65 1.64 -1.07 -5.39
CA VAL A 65 2.42 -2.28 -5.70
C VAL A 65 1.95 -3.46 -4.87
N ILE A 66 1.83 -3.25 -3.54
CA ILE A 66 1.37 -4.30 -2.62
C ILE A 66 -0.05 -4.75 -2.96
N LEU A 67 -0.98 -3.83 -3.18
CA LEU A 67 -2.36 -4.19 -3.47
C LEU A 67 -2.49 -4.95 -4.79
N SER A 68 -1.71 -4.56 -5.80
CA SER A 68 -1.62 -5.28 -7.08
C SER A 68 -1.04 -6.68 -6.89
N ALA A 69 0.01 -6.84 -6.08
CA ALA A 69 0.57 -8.15 -5.74
C ALA A 69 -0.46 -9.04 -5.01
N ILE A 70 -1.18 -8.52 -4.02
CA ILE A 70 -2.27 -9.22 -3.32
C ILE A 70 -3.33 -9.71 -4.31
N LYS A 71 -3.74 -8.85 -5.26
CA LYS A 71 -4.70 -9.24 -6.31
C LYS A 71 -4.18 -10.41 -7.13
N LYS A 72 -2.93 -10.39 -7.56
CA LYS A 72 -2.31 -11.47 -8.33
C LYS A 72 -2.17 -12.76 -7.53
N LEU A 73 -1.74 -12.68 -6.27
CA LEU A 73 -1.66 -13.84 -5.38
C LEU A 73 -3.02 -14.50 -5.15
N ALA A 74 -4.10 -13.73 -5.12
CA ALA A 74 -5.45 -14.23 -4.84
C ALA A 74 -6.04 -15.11 -5.96
N TYR A 75 -5.47 -15.11 -7.17
CA TYR A 75 -5.91 -16.00 -8.26
C TYR A 75 -5.73 -17.49 -7.94
N SER A 76 -4.80 -17.84 -7.05
CA SER A 76 -4.61 -19.22 -6.63
C SER A 76 -5.03 -19.43 -5.17
N SER A 77 -5.75 -20.51 -4.91
CA SER A 77 -6.08 -20.93 -3.54
C SER A 77 -4.85 -21.39 -2.75
N LYS A 78 -3.82 -21.91 -3.45
CA LYS A 78 -2.54 -22.30 -2.84
C LYS A 78 -1.80 -21.16 -2.15
N ASN A 79 -2.12 -19.92 -2.49
CA ASN A 79 -1.50 -18.72 -1.89
C ASN A 79 -2.26 -18.20 -0.65
N GLN A 80 -3.22 -18.95 -0.11
CA GLN A 80 -3.94 -18.53 1.09
C GLN A 80 -2.97 -18.34 2.26
N GLY A 81 -3.02 -17.16 2.90
CA GLY A 81 -2.19 -16.82 4.04
C GLY A 81 -0.68 -16.75 3.75
N ILE A 82 -0.28 -16.62 2.46
CA ILE A 82 1.15 -16.56 2.06
C ILE A 82 1.87 -15.33 2.61
N VAL A 83 1.15 -14.23 2.83
CA VAL A 83 1.65 -13.00 3.44
C VAL A 83 1.25 -12.97 4.92
N GLU A 84 2.21 -12.76 5.82
CA GLU A 84 1.93 -12.69 7.25
C GLU A 84 1.15 -11.44 7.63
N SER A 85 1.64 -10.26 7.25
CA SER A 85 1.02 -8.98 7.55
C SER A 85 1.33 -7.93 6.48
N VAL A 86 0.47 -6.92 6.38
CA VAL A 86 0.63 -5.78 5.45
C VAL A 86 0.55 -4.48 6.25
N TYR A 87 1.41 -3.52 5.90
CA TYR A 87 1.49 -2.21 6.52
C TYR A 87 1.48 -1.12 5.45
N PHE A 88 0.49 -0.25 5.48
CA PHE A 88 0.34 0.90 4.60
C PHE A 88 0.64 2.18 5.36
N PHE A 89 1.54 3.01 4.83
CA PHE A 89 1.92 4.30 5.36
C PHE A 89 1.65 5.39 4.34
N GLY A 90 0.89 6.42 4.70
CA GLY A 90 0.59 7.55 3.80
C GLY A 90 0.12 7.09 2.42
N SER A 91 -0.84 6.18 2.38
CA SER A 91 -1.26 5.48 1.16
C SER A 91 -1.93 6.40 0.15
N SER A 92 -1.54 6.30 -1.12
CA SER A 92 -2.17 6.97 -2.26
C SER A 92 -3.45 6.27 -2.76
N LEU A 93 -3.78 5.11 -2.21
CA LEU A 93 -4.98 4.35 -2.57
C LEU A 93 -6.26 5.10 -2.18
N PRO A 94 -7.40 4.86 -2.84
CA PRO A 94 -8.69 5.38 -2.40
C PRO A 94 -9.10 4.85 -1.02
N SER A 95 -9.78 5.67 -0.21
CA SER A 95 -10.16 5.36 1.18
C SER A 95 -11.08 4.16 1.35
N ASP A 96 -11.87 3.81 0.33
CA ASP A 96 -12.80 2.69 0.33
C ASP A 96 -12.21 1.38 -0.22
N ILE A 97 -10.93 1.40 -0.68
CA ILE A 97 -10.29 0.29 -1.39
C ILE A 97 -10.18 -0.98 -0.53
N LEU A 98 -10.01 -0.82 0.79
CA LEU A 98 -9.89 -1.93 1.73
C LEU A 98 -11.25 -2.49 2.18
N GLY A 99 -12.34 -1.93 1.67
CA GLY A 99 -13.70 -2.36 1.98
C GLY A 99 -14.00 -3.80 1.51
N ILE A 100 -14.98 -4.44 2.19
CA ILE A 100 -15.40 -5.84 1.91
C ILE A 100 -15.80 -6.02 0.44
N LYS A 101 -16.47 -5.04 -0.15
CA LYS A 101 -16.93 -5.08 -1.56
C LYS A 101 -15.81 -4.85 -2.59
N LYS A 102 -14.60 -4.46 -2.14
CA LYS A 102 -13.44 -4.20 -2.99
C LYS A 102 -12.32 -5.23 -2.71
N TYR A 103 -11.23 -4.80 -2.07
CA TYR A 103 -10.07 -5.68 -1.82
C TYR A 103 -10.11 -6.39 -0.46
N GLY A 104 -11.07 -6.08 0.41
CA GLY A 104 -11.16 -6.69 1.74
C GLY A 104 -11.15 -8.22 1.70
N LYS A 105 -11.97 -8.84 0.82
CA LYS A 105 -12.00 -10.31 0.69
C LYS A 105 -10.68 -10.89 0.18
N LEU A 106 -9.96 -10.20 -0.72
CA LEU A 106 -8.66 -10.64 -1.20
C LEU A 106 -7.61 -10.56 -0.09
N LEU A 107 -7.62 -9.48 0.67
CA LEU A 107 -6.78 -9.32 1.86
C LEU A 107 -7.10 -10.38 2.92
N GLN A 108 -8.38 -10.71 3.13
CA GLN A 108 -8.79 -11.78 4.03
C GLN A 108 -8.19 -13.13 3.63
N LYS A 109 -8.15 -13.43 2.34
CA LYS A 109 -7.60 -14.69 1.79
C LYS A 109 -6.08 -14.75 1.86
N ILE A 110 -5.39 -13.68 1.45
CA ILE A 110 -3.93 -13.70 1.22
C ILE A 110 -3.13 -13.34 2.46
N VAL A 111 -3.66 -12.47 3.33
CA VAL A 111 -2.96 -12.03 4.55
C VAL A 111 -3.40 -12.91 5.72
N ARG A 112 -2.44 -13.52 6.41
CA ARG A 112 -2.70 -14.42 7.53
C ARG A 112 -3.16 -13.67 8.77
N ASN A 113 -2.40 -12.65 9.20
CA ASN A 113 -2.57 -12.00 10.48
C ASN A 113 -3.34 -10.67 10.35
N ARG A 114 -2.68 -9.57 10.00
CA ARG A 114 -3.30 -8.23 10.03
C ARG A 114 -2.85 -7.34 8.87
N VAL A 115 -3.71 -6.38 8.56
CA VAL A 115 -3.43 -5.25 7.66
C VAL A 115 -3.53 -3.99 8.50
N LYS A 116 -2.46 -3.20 8.59
CA LYS A 116 -2.46 -1.92 9.30
C LYS A 116 -2.38 -0.77 8.30
N ASN A 117 -3.30 0.19 8.43
CA ASN A 117 -3.26 1.44 7.69
C ASN A 117 -2.89 2.59 8.62
N TYR A 118 -1.73 3.18 8.42
CA TYR A 118 -1.27 4.38 9.11
C TYR A 118 -1.61 5.60 8.26
N TYR A 119 -2.55 6.42 8.72
CA TYR A 119 -3.03 7.59 8.01
C TYR A 119 -2.83 8.87 8.81
N SER A 120 -2.74 9.99 8.12
CA SER A 120 -2.52 11.30 8.74
C SER A 120 -3.37 12.39 8.09
N PRO A 121 -4.27 13.04 8.86
CA PRO A 121 -5.05 14.18 8.37
C PRO A 121 -4.21 15.46 8.22
N ILE A 122 -2.94 15.43 8.62
CA ILE A 122 -2.00 16.54 8.45
C ILE A 122 -0.96 16.28 7.36
N ASP A 123 -1.09 15.19 6.59
CA ASP A 123 -0.21 14.91 5.46
C ASP A 123 -0.51 15.87 4.30
N GLU A 124 0.29 16.92 4.16
CA GLU A 124 0.05 18.00 3.19
C GLU A 124 0.15 17.52 1.73
N VAL A 125 0.95 16.51 1.43
CA VAL A 125 1.06 15.94 0.07
C VAL A 125 -0.23 15.27 -0.33
N LEU A 126 -0.78 14.40 0.53
CA LEU A 126 -2.04 13.72 0.27
C LEU A 126 -3.25 14.67 0.35
N LYS A 127 -3.20 15.66 1.24
CA LYS A 127 -4.20 16.72 1.33
C LYS A 127 -4.26 17.54 0.05
N GLN A 128 -3.09 17.90 -0.51
CA GLN A 128 -3.02 18.62 -1.79
C GLN A 128 -3.53 17.76 -2.93
N SER A 129 -3.14 16.47 -2.99
CA SER A 129 -3.62 15.51 -3.99
C SER A 129 -5.13 15.30 -3.91
N HIS A 130 -5.72 15.40 -2.72
CA HIS A 130 -7.17 15.37 -2.54
C HIS A 130 -7.85 16.63 -3.07
N LYS A 131 -7.28 17.81 -2.77
CA LYS A 131 -7.81 19.12 -3.19
C LYS A 131 -7.80 19.33 -4.70
N ASP A 132 -6.72 18.90 -5.37
CA ASP A 132 -6.57 19.04 -6.82
C ASP A 132 -7.21 17.89 -7.62
N GLY A 133 -7.80 16.90 -6.91
CA GLY A 133 -8.49 15.76 -7.50
C GLY A 133 -7.57 14.69 -8.08
N SER A 134 -6.24 14.79 -7.91
CA SER A 134 -5.29 13.82 -8.42
C SER A 134 -5.45 12.45 -7.74
N ILE A 135 -5.81 12.44 -6.46
CA ILE A 135 -6.24 11.23 -5.73
C ILE A 135 -7.59 11.50 -5.08
N LYS A 136 -8.62 10.81 -5.55
CA LYS A 136 -9.95 10.92 -4.94
C LYS A 136 -9.96 10.22 -3.58
N ASN A 137 -10.16 10.98 -2.51
CA ASN A 137 -10.26 10.47 -1.14
C ASN A 137 -9.05 9.58 -0.75
N PRO A 138 -7.81 10.12 -0.62
CA PRO A 138 -6.64 9.31 -0.32
C PRO A 138 -6.77 8.57 1.01
N LEU A 139 -6.53 7.27 1.01
CA LEU A 139 -6.56 6.39 2.20
C LEU A 139 -5.59 6.85 3.28
N GLY A 140 -4.41 7.33 2.90
CA GLY A 140 -3.39 7.83 3.81
C GLY A 140 -3.69 9.21 4.40
N TYR A 141 -4.69 9.92 3.88
CA TYR A 141 -5.15 11.23 4.39
C TYR A 141 -6.45 11.11 5.19
N LEU A 142 -7.48 10.52 4.59
CA LEU A 142 -8.81 10.44 5.19
C LEU A 142 -9.02 9.20 6.06
N GLY A 143 -8.15 8.19 5.91
CA GLY A 143 -8.37 6.90 6.52
C GLY A 143 -9.34 6.02 5.72
N ILE A 144 -9.75 4.93 6.31
CA ILE A 144 -10.64 3.94 5.70
C ILE A 144 -12.08 4.39 5.81
N THR A 145 -12.82 4.27 4.72
CA THR A 145 -14.27 4.48 4.69
C THR A 145 -15.01 3.18 4.40
N GLY A 146 -16.18 3.01 5.03
CA GLY A 146 -17.03 1.83 4.83
C GLY A 146 -16.66 0.61 5.68
N LYS A 147 -17.40 -0.49 5.51
CA LYS A 147 -17.21 -1.74 6.26
C LYS A 147 -15.99 -2.51 5.75
N THR A 148 -15.14 -2.92 6.68
CA THR A 148 -13.93 -3.71 6.42
C THR A 148 -14.00 -5.10 7.05
N ILE A 149 -12.99 -5.94 6.77
CA ILE A 149 -12.79 -7.23 7.45
C ILE A 149 -12.11 -7.02 8.82
N PRO A 150 -12.32 -7.93 9.79
CA PRO A 150 -11.81 -7.75 11.17
C PRO A 150 -10.30 -7.59 11.29
N LYS A 151 -9.50 -8.16 10.38
CA LYS A 151 -8.03 -8.07 10.43
C LYS A 151 -7.45 -6.72 9.95
N ILE A 152 -8.29 -5.79 9.48
CA ILE A 152 -7.85 -4.45 9.09
C ILE A 152 -7.91 -3.52 10.29
N ILE A 153 -6.77 -2.91 10.61
CA ILE A 153 -6.60 -1.99 11.73
C ILE A 153 -6.20 -0.63 11.16
N GLN A 154 -6.92 0.42 11.56
CA GLN A 154 -6.59 1.79 11.19
C GLN A 154 -5.94 2.52 12.35
N ILE A 155 -4.83 3.21 12.08
CA ILE A 155 -4.05 3.92 13.07
C ILE A 155 -3.79 5.34 12.58
N ARG A 156 -4.25 6.32 13.35
CA ARG A 156 -3.99 7.74 13.11
C ARG A 156 -2.59 8.08 13.61
N VAL A 157 -1.82 8.78 12.79
CA VAL A 157 -0.46 9.24 13.12
C VAL A 157 -0.27 10.69 12.67
N TYR A 158 0.77 11.37 13.20
CA TYR A 158 1.06 12.77 12.94
C TYR A 158 2.52 12.96 12.49
N PRO A 159 2.90 12.43 11.32
CA PRO A 159 4.26 12.54 10.81
C PRO A 159 4.59 14.00 10.46
N LYS A 160 5.86 14.38 10.61
CA LYS A 160 6.34 15.73 10.27
C LYS A 160 6.13 16.09 8.78
N ASN A 161 6.18 15.12 7.90
CA ASN A 161 5.97 15.25 6.46
C ASN A 161 5.60 13.91 5.82
N HIS A 162 5.38 13.90 4.49
CA HIS A 162 4.99 12.69 3.74
C HIS A 162 6.11 11.64 3.59
N ARG A 163 7.32 11.86 4.06
CA ARG A 163 8.43 10.89 3.92
C ARG A 163 8.19 9.66 4.79
N PHE A 164 8.55 8.49 4.30
CA PHE A 164 8.40 7.21 5.03
C PHE A 164 9.04 7.24 6.42
N VAL A 165 10.25 7.79 6.53
CA VAL A 165 10.95 7.95 7.81
C VAL A 165 10.10 8.71 8.84
N SER A 166 9.39 9.79 8.42
CA SER A 166 8.52 10.56 9.33
C SER A 166 7.33 9.76 9.85
N TYR A 167 6.82 8.83 9.07
CA TYR A 167 5.78 7.89 9.53
C TYR A 167 6.33 6.86 10.50
N VAL A 168 7.52 6.32 10.21
CA VAL A 168 8.14 5.28 11.04
C VAL A 168 8.54 5.81 12.42
N THR A 169 8.99 7.07 12.53
CA THR A 169 9.31 7.69 13.83
C THR A 169 8.10 7.82 14.76
N MET A 170 6.88 7.70 14.25
CA MET A 170 5.66 7.69 15.08
C MET A 170 5.34 6.33 15.68
N LEU A 171 6.10 5.30 15.34
CA LEU A 171 5.88 3.94 15.83
C LEU A 171 6.68 3.70 17.13
N LYS A 172 6.06 3.02 18.10
CA LYS A 172 6.76 2.53 19.31
C LYS A 172 7.75 1.40 18.97
N SER A 173 7.44 0.62 17.93
CA SER A 173 8.30 -0.45 17.40
C SER A 173 8.04 -0.60 15.91
N PHE A 174 9.09 -0.91 15.15
CA PHE A 174 8.95 -1.22 13.72
C PHE A 174 8.25 -2.57 13.54
N PRO A 175 7.32 -2.70 12.58
CA PRO A 175 6.54 -3.92 12.33
C PRO A 175 7.37 -5.15 11.95
#